data_b1e540e95b0ab4c0039ab2fec50ff339
#
_entry.id   b1e540e95b0ab4c0039ab2fec50ff339
#
_cell.length_a   1.000
_cell.length_b   1.000
_cell.length_c   1.000
_cell.angle_alpha   90.00
_cell.angle_beta   90.00
_cell.angle_gamma   90.00
#
_symmetry.space_group_name_H-M   'P 1'
#
loop_
_entity.id
_entity.type
_entity.pdbx_description
1 polymer ?
#
loop_
_entity_poly.entity_id
_entity_poly.type
_entity_poly.pdbx_seq_one_letter_code
_entity_poly.pdbx_strand_id
1 'polypeptide(L)'
;MSRAHAGPLASFLLALLFLGLTVATPQTAAGDDYPAGSRIDWNTFDHGLFHQARAENRPLFLYFHGQWCTWCRDFQDESLEHDDVVEVLRSGYIPVLIDLDRRRDLFTRYGGRGLPFVVIVDAQDEVRGRFTGHVGPGDLSRVLTERRHQISVTGREVAPADEPIETVEAFREMLDEVYDPRSRRLSGSAMFGTLSKRPQPWTLGFLLRQDAWQERVPELLDQTIEDLWDAEEGGFFFFFDPDQPDRQRALETSKRLDQNAAFLWLFSDAYARFGTPAYREVVERNLDYLRNHLWDAEEQRFFGSQFSDDAYYARSLEDRQDLEPPPVDRTSFADASGQTIAALVHAAAALEDPALLDWAGAALEAMEKDLGTGDGYLHALPPDGPPELEGYLPAQVWPGIAWHLYLSATGATDREPELRLLETVANFEDADLDAYRERMDPELDPWVETRTQAALAWWLGRLDPADVTAAGIDPEKVHEQLRIAPGDDPDDVALGFRALDR
;
A
#
# COMPACT_ATOMS: atom_id res chain seq x y z
N MET A 1 -42.68 53.31 -73.11
CA MET A 1 -42.68 51.87 -73.40
C MET A 1 -41.61 51.20 -72.49
N SER A 2 -42.15 50.41 -71.71
CA SER A 2 -41.78 49.07 -71.28
C SER A 2 -40.74 48.88 -70.10
N ARG A 3 -41.34 48.47 -69.05
CA ARG A 3 -41.09 47.37 -68.16
C ARG A 3 -39.92 47.40 -67.16
N ALA A 4 -40.37 47.42 -65.97
CA ALA A 4 -39.71 47.11 -64.73
C ALA A 4 -39.09 45.67 -64.65
N HIS A 5 -38.02 45.53 -63.98
CA HIS A 5 -37.72 44.27 -63.27
C HIS A 5 -37.12 44.57 -61.87
N ALA A 6 -37.87 44.11 -60.88
CA ALA A 6 -37.52 44.07 -59.51
C ALA A 6 -36.55 42.88 -59.27
N GLY A 7 -35.51 43.08 -58.57
CA GLY A 7 -34.61 42.04 -58.04
C GLY A 7 -34.62 42.09 -56.47
N PRO A 8 -34.54 40.96 -55.77
CA PRO A 8 -34.89 40.84 -54.35
C PRO A 8 -33.83 41.30 -53.40
N LEU A 9 -34.30 41.87 -52.30
CA LEU A 9 -33.55 42.18 -51.07
C LEU A 9 -32.93 40.93 -50.50
N ALA A 10 -31.61 40.91 -50.40
CA ALA A 10 -30.81 39.91 -49.58
C ALA A 10 -30.86 40.34 -48.14
N SER A 11 -31.59 39.59 -47.32
CA SER A 11 -31.56 39.68 -45.87
C SER A 11 -30.28 39.05 -45.35
N PHE A 12 -29.36 39.86 -44.79
CA PHE A 12 -28.23 39.37 -44.04
C PHE A 12 -28.69 38.92 -42.64
N LEU A 13 -28.83 37.62 -42.45
CA LEU A 13 -28.98 37.00 -41.13
C LEU A 13 -27.58 36.93 -40.49
N LEU A 14 -27.38 37.76 -39.46
CA LEU A 14 -26.21 37.70 -38.55
C LEU A 14 -26.40 36.46 -37.69
N ALA A 15 -25.69 35.36 -37.99
CA ALA A 15 -25.58 34.21 -37.10
C ALA A 15 -24.59 34.54 -35.98
N LEU A 16 -25.11 34.86 -34.80
CA LEU A 16 -24.35 34.90 -33.57
C LEU A 16 -23.94 33.46 -33.19
N LEU A 17 -22.67 33.11 -33.45
CA LEU A 17 -22.05 31.92 -32.87
C LEU A 17 -21.89 32.14 -31.38
N PHE A 18 -22.78 31.58 -30.56
CA PHE A 18 -22.53 31.33 -29.17
C PHE A 18 -21.49 30.21 -29.09
N LEU A 19 -20.21 30.58 -28.88
CA LEU A 19 -19.22 29.67 -28.33
C LEU A 19 -19.65 29.36 -26.88
N GLY A 20 -20.41 28.29 -26.71
CA GLY A 20 -20.62 27.72 -25.37
C GLY A 20 -19.26 27.25 -24.85
N LEU A 21 -18.68 28.00 -23.91
CA LEU A 21 -17.69 27.42 -22.99
C LEU A 21 -18.44 26.35 -22.19
N THR A 22 -18.33 25.10 -22.60
CA THR A 22 -18.62 23.99 -21.71
C THR A 22 -17.52 24.03 -20.68
N VAL A 23 -17.81 24.58 -19.50
CA VAL A 23 -17.05 24.28 -18.29
C VAL A 23 -17.21 22.78 -18.14
N ALA A 24 -16.14 22.04 -18.40
CA ALA A 24 -16.06 20.63 -18.05
C ALA A 24 -16.21 20.59 -16.53
N THR A 25 -17.37 20.18 -16.06
CA THR A 25 -17.52 19.72 -14.69
C THR A 25 -16.52 18.57 -14.55
N PRO A 26 -15.66 18.56 -13.52
CA PRO A 26 -14.83 17.40 -13.27
C PRO A 26 -15.77 16.20 -13.19
N GLN A 27 -15.60 15.28 -14.09
CA GLN A 27 -16.30 14.01 -14.12
C GLN A 27 -15.77 13.29 -12.88
N THR A 28 -16.59 13.16 -11.84
CA THR A 28 -16.32 12.25 -10.74
C THR A 28 -16.05 10.90 -11.38
N ALA A 29 -14.82 10.38 -11.18
CA ALA A 29 -14.47 9.06 -11.61
C ALA A 29 -15.52 8.10 -11.03
N ALA A 30 -16.33 7.50 -11.89
CA ALA A 30 -17.26 6.45 -11.53
C ALA A 30 -16.39 5.23 -11.18
N GLY A 31 -16.23 4.93 -9.89
CA GLY A 31 -15.44 3.80 -9.50
C GLY A 31 -15.44 3.40 -8.04
N ASP A 32 -16.03 4.17 -7.12
CA ASP A 32 -16.13 3.71 -5.74
C ASP A 32 -17.39 4.27 -5.08
N ASP A 33 -18.43 3.44 -4.97
CA ASP A 33 -19.60 3.71 -4.13
C ASP A 33 -19.29 3.57 -2.62
N TYR A 34 -18.03 3.64 -2.23
CA TYR A 34 -17.64 3.64 -0.82
C TYR A 34 -17.36 5.07 -0.33
N PRO A 35 -17.96 5.43 0.80
CA PRO A 35 -19.02 4.69 1.51
C PRO A 35 -20.38 4.87 0.84
N ALA A 36 -20.97 3.79 0.38
CA ALA A 36 -22.27 3.79 -0.31
C ALA A 36 -23.35 4.43 0.59
N GLY A 37 -24.04 5.45 0.05
CA GLY A 37 -25.09 6.14 0.78
C GLY A 37 -24.64 7.10 1.88
N SER A 38 -23.35 7.47 1.92
CA SER A 38 -22.85 8.46 2.87
C SER A 38 -23.59 9.80 2.78
N ARG A 39 -23.83 10.40 3.95
CA ARG A 39 -24.40 11.76 4.06
C ARG A 39 -23.32 12.85 4.07
N ILE A 40 -22.06 12.47 4.04
CA ILE A 40 -20.92 13.37 3.96
C ILE A 40 -20.58 13.56 2.48
N ASP A 41 -20.44 14.81 2.05
CA ASP A 41 -20.05 15.16 0.69
C ASP A 41 -18.52 15.01 0.56
N TRP A 42 -18.05 13.77 0.34
CA TRP A 42 -16.64 13.44 0.21
C TRP A 42 -16.03 14.00 -1.07
N ASN A 43 -14.85 14.59 -0.94
CA ASN A 43 -14.00 14.97 -2.06
C ASN A 43 -12.91 13.92 -2.26
N THR A 44 -12.48 13.73 -3.50
CA THR A 44 -11.21 13.05 -3.80
C THR A 44 -10.06 14.00 -3.54
N PHE A 45 -8.92 13.50 -3.05
CA PHE A 45 -7.75 14.34 -2.79
C PHE A 45 -7.24 14.99 -4.09
N ASP A 46 -7.17 16.31 -4.07
CA ASP A 46 -6.66 17.17 -5.13
C ASP A 46 -6.03 18.41 -4.51
N HIS A 47 -4.96 18.94 -5.10
CA HIS A 47 -4.27 20.13 -4.58
C HIS A 47 -5.13 21.40 -4.61
N GLY A 48 -6.11 21.46 -5.50
CA GLY A 48 -7.11 22.53 -5.54
C GLY A 48 -7.90 22.67 -4.25
N LEU A 49 -8.00 21.59 -3.45
CA LEU A 49 -8.67 21.63 -2.14
C LEU A 49 -7.97 22.55 -1.13
N PHE A 50 -6.64 22.74 -1.21
CA PHE A 50 -5.93 23.73 -0.37
C PHE A 50 -6.28 25.17 -0.76
N HIS A 51 -6.54 25.44 -2.04
CA HIS A 51 -7.08 26.73 -2.48
C HIS A 51 -8.48 26.94 -1.97
N GLN A 52 -9.33 25.90 -2.02
CA GLN A 52 -10.68 25.95 -1.48
C GLN A 52 -10.65 26.18 0.05
N ALA A 53 -9.79 25.44 0.78
CA ALA A 53 -9.60 25.58 2.21
C ALA A 53 -9.27 27.01 2.62
N ARG A 54 -8.38 27.65 1.83
CA ARG A 54 -8.01 29.05 2.03
C ARG A 54 -9.16 30.01 1.76
N ALA A 55 -9.90 29.80 0.67
CA ALA A 55 -11.00 30.67 0.27
C ALA A 55 -12.20 30.60 1.24
N GLU A 56 -12.50 29.41 1.74
CA GLU A 56 -13.62 29.16 2.65
C GLU A 56 -13.23 29.28 4.14
N ASN A 57 -11.94 29.41 4.45
CA ASN A 57 -11.39 29.35 5.82
C ASN A 57 -11.85 28.08 6.57
N ARG A 58 -11.78 26.94 5.89
CA ARG A 58 -12.16 25.62 6.38
C ARG A 58 -10.98 24.65 6.21
N PRO A 59 -10.52 23.93 7.27
CA PRO A 59 -9.49 22.92 7.13
C PRO A 59 -10.01 21.68 6.38
N LEU A 60 -9.08 20.92 5.81
CA LEU A 60 -9.35 19.60 5.23
C LEU A 60 -9.47 18.57 6.36
N PHE A 61 -10.44 17.68 6.24
CA PHE A 61 -10.60 16.48 7.06
C PHE A 61 -10.25 15.28 6.17
N LEU A 62 -9.01 14.81 6.25
CA LEU A 62 -8.50 13.69 5.46
C LEU A 62 -8.83 12.40 6.19
N TYR A 63 -9.70 11.57 5.62
CA TYR A 63 -10.02 10.25 6.14
C TYR A 63 -9.39 9.18 5.27
N PHE A 64 -8.43 8.46 5.84
CA PHE A 64 -7.78 7.32 5.22
C PHE A 64 -8.50 6.05 5.62
N HIS A 65 -8.87 5.27 4.62
CA HIS A 65 -9.56 4.00 4.77
C HIS A 65 -8.98 2.95 3.82
N GLY A 66 -9.32 1.68 4.03
CA GLY A 66 -9.22 0.61 3.05
C GLY A 66 -10.60 0.02 2.85
N GLN A 67 -11.02 -0.23 1.63
CA GLN A 67 -12.33 -0.83 1.36
C GLN A 67 -12.48 -2.20 2.04
N TRP A 68 -11.40 -2.93 2.17
CA TRP A 68 -11.28 -4.22 2.83
C TRP A 68 -11.39 -4.15 4.37
N CYS A 69 -11.21 -3.00 4.99
CA CYS A 69 -11.00 -2.81 6.43
C CYS A 69 -12.33 -2.79 7.21
N THR A 70 -12.59 -3.79 8.06
CA THR A 70 -13.77 -3.86 8.93
C THR A 70 -13.86 -2.65 9.85
N TRP A 71 -12.77 -2.31 10.55
CA TRP A 71 -12.76 -1.17 11.49
C TRP A 71 -13.02 0.18 10.83
N CYS A 72 -12.69 0.31 9.54
CA CYS A 72 -13.01 1.51 8.77
C CYS A 72 -14.52 1.59 8.49
N ARG A 73 -15.16 0.45 8.15
CA ARG A 73 -16.63 0.39 7.98
C ARG A 73 -17.35 0.69 9.29
N ASP A 74 -16.93 0.08 10.39
CA ASP A 74 -17.51 0.33 11.72
C ASP A 74 -17.37 1.81 12.10
N PHE A 75 -16.22 2.42 11.88
CA PHE A 75 -16.01 3.84 12.13
C PHE A 75 -16.86 4.74 11.23
N GLN A 76 -17.04 4.37 9.97
CA GLN A 76 -17.93 5.06 9.04
C GLN A 76 -19.38 5.02 9.54
N ASP A 77 -19.90 3.81 9.82
CA ASP A 77 -21.30 3.60 10.15
C ASP A 77 -21.67 4.12 11.55
N GLU A 78 -20.83 3.88 12.54
CA GLU A 78 -21.13 4.20 13.93
C GLU A 78 -20.78 5.64 14.30
N SER A 79 -19.78 6.25 13.65
CA SER A 79 -19.25 7.55 14.07
C SER A 79 -19.38 8.62 13.01
N LEU A 80 -18.87 8.40 11.78
CA LEU A 80 -18.87 9.44 10.76
C LEU A 80 -20.29 9.79 10.28
N GLU A 81 -21.17 8.79 10.15
CA GLU A 81 -22.56 8.98 9.74
C GLU A 81 -23.50 9.42 10.88
N HIS A 82 -22.98 9.66 12.08
CA HIS A 82 -23.80 10.21 13.17
C HIS A 82 -24.19 11.67 12.90
N ASP A 83 -25.43 12.06 13.22
CA ASP A 83 -25.98 13.38 12.91
C ASP A 83 -25.10 14.54 13.35
N ASP A 84 -24.58 14.50 14.58
CA ASP A 84 -23.73 15.55 15.14
C ASP A 84 -22.38 15.66 14.41
N VAL A 85 -21.82 14.54 13.93
CA VAL A 85 -20.55 14.52 13.20
C VAL A 85 -20.74 15.02 11.76
N VAL A 86 -21.78 14.56 11.09
CA VAL A 86 -22.15 15.03 9.74
C VAL A 86 -22.35 16.55 9.74
N GLU A 87 -23.05 17.10 10.73
CA GLU A 87 -23.30 18.55 10.84
C GLU A 87 -22.00 19.34 11.05
N VAL A 88 -21.11 18.85 11.93
CA VAL A 88 -19.82 19.50 12.19
C VAL A 88 -18.92 19.44 10.96
N LEU A 89 -18.83 18.30 10.27
CA LEU A 89 -18.04 18.14 9.05
C LEU A 89 -18.57 19.06 7.95
N ARG A 90 -19.88 19.03 7.68
CA ARG A 90 -20.51 19.87 6.65
C ARG A 90 -20.28 21.36 6.87
N SER A 91 -20.39 21.84 8.12
CA SER A 91 -20.27 23.26 8.43
C SER A 91 -18.84 23.75 8.67
N GLY A 92 -17.92 22.85 9.03
CA GLY A 92 -16.60 23.22 9.56
C GLY A 92 -15.40 22.75 8.76
N TYR A 93 -15.56 21.75 7.92
CA TYR A 93 -14.45 21.08 7.26
C TYR A 93 -14.72 20.87 5.77
N ILE A 94 -13.68 20.61 5.01
CA ILE A 94 -13.74 20.04 3.66
C ILE A 94 -13.39 18.56 3.80
N PRO A 95 -14.38 17.64 3.75
CA PRO A 95 -14.13 16.21 3.90
C PRO A 95 -13.45 15.64 2.66
N VAL A 96 -12.40 14.85 2.86
CA VAL A 96 -11.63 14.19 1.82
C VAL A 96 -11.51 12.71 2.16
N LEU A 97 -11.96 11.85 1.27
CA LEU A 97 -11.82 10.41 1.39
C LEU A 97 -10.58 9.94 0.63
N ILE A 98 -9.74 9.15 1.29
CA ILE A 98 -8.48 8.68 0.71
C ILE A 98 -8.37 7.17 0.87
N ASP A 99 -8.37 6.48 -0.24
CA ASP A 99 -8.11 5.04 -0.27
C ASP A 99 -6.61 4.79 -0.03
N LEU A 100 -6.32 3.97 1.00
CA LEU A 100 -4.96 3.64 1.40
C LEU A 100 -4.18 2.93 0.30
N ASP A 101 -4.81 2.01 -0.43
CA ASP A 101 -4.11 1.20 -1.42
C ASP A 101 -3.71 2.02 -2.64
N ARG A 102 -4.53 3.04 -2.98
CA ARG A 102 -4.23 4.01 -4.03
C ARG A 102 -3.26 5.10 -3.57
N ARG A 103 -3.38 5.57 -2.32
CA ARG A 103 -2.66 6.75 -1.84
C ARG A 103 -1.90 6.45 -0.54
N ARG A 104 -1.14 5.34 -0.53
CA ARG A 104 -0.24 5.02 0.58
C ARG A 104 0.81 6.13 0.82
N ASP A 105 1.21 6.81 -0.25
CA ASP A 105 2.08 7.96 -0.22
C ASP A 105 1.59 9.04 0.75
N LEU A 106 0.33 9.45 0.65
CA LEU A 106 -0.26 10.45 1.56
C LEU A 106 -0.39 9.91 2.98
N PHE A 107 -0.76 8.65 3.13
CA PHE A 107 -0.88 8.02 4.44
C PHE A 107 0.43 8.10 5.23
N THR A 108 1.54 7.73 4.62
CA THR A 108 2.86 7.78 5.24
C THR A 108 3.32 9.22 5.46
N ARG A 109 3.14 10.10 4.45
CA ARG A 109 3.46 11.52 4.55
C ARG A 109 2.83 12.17 5.78
N TYR A 110 1.56 11.87 6.08
CA TYR A 110 0.87 12.39 7.26
C TYR A 110 1.09 11.58 8.54
N GLY A 111 1.96 10.58 8.51
CA GLY A 111 2.35 9.76 9.66
C GLY A 111 1.30 8.74 10.07
N GLY A 112 0.56 8.19 9.10
CA GLY A 112 -0.37 7.08 9.30
C GLY A 112 0.34 5.81 9.70
N ARG A 113 -0.21 5.10 10.70
CA ARG A 113 0.37 3.86 11.25
C ARG A 113 -0.66 2.75 11.48
N GLY A 114 -1.93 3.01 11.20
CA GLY A 114 -3.04 2.07 11.37
C GLY A 114 -4.33 2.69 10.89
N LEU A 115 -5.35 1.89 10.67
CA LEU A 115 -6.66 2.29 10.18
C LEU A 115 -7.75 2.07 11.24
N PRO A 116 -8.86 2.81 11.17
CA PRO A 116 -9.07 4.05 10.39
C PRO A 116 -8.10 5.15 10.83
N PHE A 117 -7.68 6.01 9.91
CA PHE A 117 -6.78 7.11 10.20
C PHE A 117 -7.36 8.44 9.71
N VAL A 118 -7.32 9.45 10.55
CA VAL A 118 -7.81 10.78 10.23
C VAL A 118 -6.73 11.81 10.49
N VAL A 119 -6.59 12.74 9.55
CA VAL A 119 -5.72 13.92 9.69
C VAL A 119 -6.50 15.17 9.36
N ILE A 120 -6.33 16.20 10.19
CA ILE A 120 -6.83 17.55 9.92
C ILE A 120 -5.65 18.40 9.49
N VAL A 121 -5.73 18.97 8.28
CA VAL A 121 -4.70 19.86 7.73
C VAL A 121 -5.30 21.21 7.38
N ASP A 122 -4.51 22.26 7.49
CA ASP A 122 -4.95 23.59 7.09
C ASP A 122 -4.65 23.92 5.62
N ALA A 123 -4.95 25.13 5.22
CA ALA A 123 -4.74 25.61 3.85
C ALA A 123 -3.25 25.76 3.45
N GLN A 124 -2.31 25.56 4.37
CA GLN A 124 -0.86 25.55 4.17
C GLN A 124 -0.27 24.14 4.22
N ASP A 125 -1.13 23.10 4.22
CA ASP A 125 -0.73 21.69 4.37
C ASP A 125 -0.09 21.37 5.74
N GLU A 126 -0.33 22.22 6.76
CA GLU A 126 0.18 21.93 8.09
C GLU A 126 -0.80 21.05 8.88
N VAL A 127 -0.28 19.99 9.49
CA VAL A 127 -1.07 19.07 10.32
C VAL A 127 -1.55 19.77 11.60
N ARG A 128 -2.87 19.82 11.78
CA ARG A 128 -3.54 20.43 12.93
C ARG A 128 -4.08 19.41 13.92
N GLY A 129 -4.19 18.17 13.51
CA GLY A 129 -4.60 17.06 14.34
C GLY A 129 -4.60 15.76 13.59
N ARG A 130 -4.36 14.68 14.32
CA ARG A 130 -4.46 13.33 13.77
C ARG A 130 -4.87 12.34 14.85
N PHE A 131 -5.55 11.28 14.45
CA PHE A 131 -5.84 10.14 15.33
C PHE A 131 -5.97 8.87 14.51
N THR A 132 -5.74 7.75 15.16
CA THR A 132 -5.84 6.39 14.58
C THR A 132 -6.80 5.57 15.41
N GLY A 133 -7.57 4.71 14.76
CA GLY A 133 -8.53 3.82 15.38
C GLY A 133 -9.91 4.45 15.55
N HIS A 134 -10.84 3.64 16.07
CA HIS A 134 -12.22 4.03 16.25
C HIS A 134 -12.39 5.07 17.37
N VAL A 135 -13.04 6.17 17.06
CA VAL A 135 -13.45 7.25 18.00
C VAL A 135 -14.96 7.37 17.95
N GLY A 136 -15.63 7.21 19.09
CA GLY A 136 -17.09 7.30 19.15
C GLY A 136 -17.64 8.69 18.75
N PRO A 137 -18.89 8.77 18.28
CA PRO A 137 -19.44 9.96 17.63
C PRO A 137 -19.46 11.19 18.53
N GLY A 138 -19.75 11.04 19.82
CA GLY A 138 -19.78 12.16 20.79
C GLY A 138 -18.40 12.77 21.03
N ASP A 139 -17.36 11.94 21.16
CA ASP A 139 -15.98 12.41 21.30
C ASP A 139 -15.47 13.01 20.01
N LEU A 140 -15.77 12.39 18.86
CA LEU A 140 -15.39 12.89 17.55
C LEU A 140 -16.00 14.26 17.27
N SER A 141 -17.31 14.43 17.45
CA SER A 141 -18.02 15.70 17.27
C SER A 141 -17.45 16.81 18.19
N ARG A 142 -17.18 16.47 19.46
CA ARG A 142 -16.55 17.40 20.41
C ARG A 142 -15.15 17.82 19.96
N VAL A 143 -14.29 16.87 19.62
CA VAL A 143 -12.92 17.16 19.17
C VAL A 143 -12.92 18.01 17.90
N LEU A 144 -13.75 17.68 16.93
CA LEU A 144 -13.86 18.45 15.68
C LEU A 144 -14.37 19.88 15.95
N THR A 145 -15.35 20.07 16.86
CA THR A 145 -15.86 21.39 17.22
C THR A 145 -14.81 22.25 17.94
N GLU A 146 -14.07 21.67 18.88
CA GLU A 146 -13.01 22.33 19.62
C GLU A 146 -11.85 22.74 18.73
N ARG A 147 -11.44 21.83 17.83
CA ARG A 147 -10.29 22.03 16.95
C ARG A 147 -10.52 23.00 15.81
N ARG A 148 -11.76 23.22 15.40
CA ARG A 148 -12.11 24.26 14.43
C ARG A 148 -11.64 25.66 14.87
N HIS A 149 -11.59 25.92 16.17
CA HIS A 149 -11.24 27.22 16.76
C HIS A 149 -9.86 27.28 17.41
N GLN A 150 -9.21 26.14 17.62
CA GLN A 150 -7.87 26.05 18.24
C GLN A 150 -6.86 25.47 17.26
N ILE A 151 -6.16 26.35 16.59
CA ILE A 151 -5.00 26.03 15.74
C ILE A 151 -3.78 25.79 16.65
N SER A 152 -3.88 24.85 17.57
CA SER A 152 -2.73 24.37 18.33
C SER A 152 -2.96 22.93 18.70
N VAL A 153 -2.26 22.06 18.02
CA VAL A 153 -2.21 20.65 18.37
C VAL A 153 -0.93 20.43 19.15
N THR A 154 -1.09 20.18 20.42
CA THR A 154 -0.12 19.34 21.10
C THR A 154 -0.33 17.92 20.55
N GLY A 155 0.30 17.59 19.42
CA GLY A 155 0.72 16.23 19.20
C GLY A 155 1.46 15.84 20.48
N ARG A 156 1.22 14.62 20.99
CA ARG A 156 2.07 14.07 22.04
C ARG A 156 3.47 14.24 21.51
N GLU A 157 4.25 15.19 22.04
CA GLU A 157 5.68 15.24 21.80
C GLU A 157 6.17 13.84 22.15
N VAL A 158 6.56 13.11 21.12
CA VAL A 158 7.33 11.90 21.34
C VAL A 158 8.58 12.42 22.01
N ALA A 159 8.87 11.95 23.23
CA ALA A 159 10.09 12.28 23.94
C ALA A 159 11.27 12.14 22.97
N PRO A 160 12.33 12.96 23.11
CA PRO A 160 13.52 12.79 22.27
C PRO A 160 13.95 11.33 22.39
N ALA A 161 13.87 10.67 21.28
CA ALA A 161 13.98 9.24 21.18
C ALA A 161 15.43 8.82 21.33
N ASP A 162 15.61 7.60 21.77
CA ASP A 162 16.83 6.83 21.59
C ASP A 162 17.32 6.99 20.14
N GLU A 163 18.63 6.89 19.92
CA GLU A 163 19.24 7.04 18.61
C GLU A 163 18.60 6.07 17.59
N PRO A 164 18.40 6.48 16.33
CA PRO A 164 17.84 5.59 15.31
C PRO A 164 18.76 4.39 15.09
N ILE A 165 18.18 3.25 14.73
CA ILE A 165 18.92 2.05 14.34
C ILE A 165 19.28 2.18 12.86
N GLU A 166 20.59 2.26 12.57
CA GLU A 166 21.12 2.52 11.24
C GLU A 166 22.04 1.42 10.71
N THR A 167 22.34 0.40 11.54
CA THR A 167 23.25 -0.67 11.17
C THR A 167 22.64 -2.05 11.32
N VAL A 168 23.13 -3.00 10.53
CA VAL A 168 22.71 -4.42 10.59
C VAL A 168 22.99 -5.01 11.98
N GLU A 169 24.12 -4.64 12.62
CA GLU A 169 24.49 -5.09 13.96
C GLU A 169 23.49 -4.59 15.00
N ALA A 170 23.18 -3.29 15.00
CA ALA A 170 22.21 -2.71 15.93
C ALA A 170 20.79 -3.28 15.69
N PHE A 171 20.45 -3.59 14.44
CA PHE A 171 19.19 -4.26 14.11
C PHE A 171 19.12 -5.68 14.70
N ARG A 172 20.21 -6.47 14.60
CA ARG A 172 20.27 -7.79 15.23
C ARG A 172 20.15 -7.71 16.75
N GLU A 173 20.88 -6.77 17.38
CA GLU A 173 20.83 -6.56 18.84
C GLU A 173 19.40 -6.21 19.28
N MET A 174 18.73 -5.31 18.57
CA MET A 174 17.33 -4.95 18.82
C MET A 174 16.41 -6.16 18.71
N LEU A 175 16.55 -6.99 17.66
CA LEU A 175 15.73 -8.19 17.49
C LEU A 175 15.94 -9.22 18.61
N ASP A 176 17.19 -9.37 19.11
CA ASP A 176 17.48 -10.22 20.26
C ASP A 176 16.80 -9.70 21.55
N GLU A 177 16.73 -8.38 21.74
CA GLU A 177 16.09 -7.76 22.91
C GLU A 177 14.56 -7.87 22.89
N VAL A 178 13.94 -7.80 21.71
CA VAL A 178 12.47 -7.83 21.59
C VAL A 178 11.90 -9.23 21.44
N TYR A 179 12.73 -10.26 21.29
CA TYR A 179 12.26 -11.64 21.23
C TYR A 179 11.73 -12.13 22.58
N ASP A 180 10.46 -12.53 22.60
CA ASP A 180 9.84 -13.17 23.77
C ASP A 180 9.63 -14.67 23.53
N PRO A 181 10.40 -15.54 24.18
CA PRO A 181 10.29 -16.98 24.01
C PRO A 181 8.99 -17.58 24.59
N ARG A 182 8.23 -16.83 25.41
CA ARG A 182 6.97 -17.31 25.96
C ARG A 182 5.83 -17.16 24.98
N SER A 183 5.75 -16.01 24.33
CA SER A 183 4.76 -15.74 23.30
C SER A 183 5.20 -16.22 21.92
N ARG A 184 6.47 -16.60 21.75
CA ARG A 184 7.10 -16.92 20.45
C ARG A 184 6.89 -15.78 19.42
N ARG A 185 7.03 -14.52 19.87
CA ARG A 185 6.86 -13.31 19.06
C ARG A 185 7.99 -12.34 19.28
N LEU A 186 8.16 -11.46 18.32
CA LEU A 186 8.95 -10.25 18.51
C LEU A 186 8.02 -9.22 19.17
N SER A 187 8.17 -9.03 20.47
CA SER A 187 7.32 -8.15 21.28
C SER A 187 8.10 -6.93 21.71
N GLY A 188 7.76 -5.77 21.18
CA GLY A 188 8.48 -4.53 21.44
C GLY A 188 8.37 -4.03 22.88
N SER A 189 9.46 -3.42 23.34
CA SER A 189 9.45 -2.47 24.46
C SER A 189 8.64 -1.20 24.08
N ALA A 190 8.52 -0.24 24.99
CA ALA A 190 7.85 1.04 24.73
C ALA A 190 8.34 1.79 23.48
N MET A 191 9.52 1.48 22.96
CA MET A 191 10.12 2.02 21.74
C MET A 191 9.43 1.49 20.47
N PHE A 192 8.98 0.20 20.47
CA PHE A 192 8.35 -0.47 19.34
C PHE A 192 6.92 -0.97 19.68
N GLY A 193 6.20 -0.27 20.50
CA GLY A 193 4.97 -0.65 21.22
C GLY A 193 3.87 -1.41 20.50
N THR A 194 3.96 -1.60 19.18
CA THR A 194 3.01 -2.37 18.38
C THR A 194 3.68 -3.49 17.58
N LEU A 195 4.96 -3.77 17.82
CA LEU A 195 5.73 -4.73 17.03
C LEU A 195 5.08 -6.12 16.99
N SER A 196 4.60 -6.62 18.13
CA SER A 196 3.96 -7.94 18.22
C SER A 196 2.59 -8.05 17.52
N LYS A 197 2.01 -6.92 17.11
CA LYS A 197 0.67 -6.87 16.51
C LYS A 197 0.70 -6.81 14.99
N ARG A 198 1.84 -6.47 14.39
CA ARG A 198 2.00 -6.34 12.95
C ARG A 198 2.59 -7.58 12.33
N PRO A 199 2.15 -7.97 11.13
CA PRO A 199 2.84 -8.98 10.34
C PRO A 199 4.26 -8.52 9.99
N GLN A 200 5.24 -9.44 10.11
CA GLN A 200 6.66 -9.12 9.98
C GLN A 200 7.38 -10.06 9.00
N PRO A 201 6.89 -10.24 7.76
CA PRO A 201 7.45 -11.20 6.84
C PRO A 201 8.89 -10.90 6.44
N TRP A 202 9.27 -9.63 6.30
CA TRP A 202 10.62 -9.24 5.91
C TRP A 202 11.62 -9.38 7.05
N THR A 203 11.20 -9.05 8.28
CA THR A 203 12.00 -9.25 9.50
C THR A 203 12.26 -10.74 9.72
N LEU A 204 11.24 -11.60 9.60
CA LEU A 204 11.41 -13.04 9.67
C LEU A 204 12.30 -13.57 8.54
N GLY A 205 12.19 -13.01 7.34
CA GLY A 205 13.05 -13.31 6.19
C GLY A 205 14.51 -12.88 6.40
N PHE A 206 14.77 -11.80 7.15
CA PHE A 206 16.10 -11.43 7.59
C PHE A 206 16.63 -12.44 8.63
N LEU A 207 15.86 -12.73 9.67
CA LEU A 207 16.22 -13.68 10.74
C LEU A 207 16.45 -15.10 10.20
N LEU A 208 15.72 -15.51 9.18
CA LEU A 208 15.89 -16.82 8.54
C LEU A 208 17.32 -17.05 8.03
N ARG A 209 18.08 -16.01 7.75
CA ARG A 209 19.47 -16.07 7.28
C ARG A 209 20.51 -16.00 8.40
N GLN A 210 20.09 -15.68 9.63
CA GLN A 210 20.97 -15.53 10.77
C GLN A 210 21.21 -16.88 11.45
N ASP A 211 22.47 -17.34 11.50
CA ASP A 211 22.80 -18.63 12.11
C ASP A 211 22.43 -18.68 13.61
N ALA A 212 22.56 -17.56 14.32
CA ALA A 212 22.17 -17.44 15.73
C ALA A 212 20.66 -17.64 15.97
N TRP A 213 19.83 -17.55 14.94
CA TRP A 213 18.37 -17.62 15.02
C TRP A 213 17.78 -18.93 14.50
N GLN A 214 18.60 -19.89 14.05
CA GLN A 214 18.12 -21.13 13.42
C GLN A 214 17.13 -21.94 14.26
N GLU A 215 17.27 -21.92 15.58
CA GLU A 215 16.37 -22.63 16.51
C GLU A 215 15.12 -21.81 16.84
N ARG A 216 15.17 -20.48 16.76
CA ARG A 216 14.08 -19.57 17.14
C ARG A 216 13.15 -19.23 15.97
N VAL A 217 13.68 -19.15 14.76
CA VAL A 217 12.88 -18.78 13.57
C VAL A 217 11.73 -19.76 13.31
N PRO A 218 11.89 -21.10 13.42
CA PRO A 218 10.76 -22.00 13.31
C PRO A 218 9.62 -21.70 14.30
N GLU A 219 9.96 -21.33 15.54
CA GLU A 219 8.94 -20.99 16.55
C GLU A 219 8.17 -19.72 16.19
N LEU A 220 8.86 -18.72 15.61
CA LEU A 220 8.23 -17.48 15.12
C LEU A 220 7.35 -17.75 13.89
N LEU A 221 7.79 -18.60 12.97
CA LEU A 221 7.02 -18.99 11.78
C LEU A 221 5.76 -19.77 12.16
N ASP A 222 5.89 -20.74 13.05
CA ASP A 222 4.76 -21.52 13.56
C ASP A 222 3.74 -20.61 14.27
N GLN A 223 4.22 -19.64 15.08
CA GLN A 223 3.34 -18.69 15.73
C GLN A 223 2.66 -17.74 14.71
N THR A 224 3.35 -17.36 13.64
CA THR A 224 2.75 -16.57 12.56
C THR A 224 1.62 -17.33 11.87
N ILE A 225 1.80 -18.63 11.64
CA ILE A 225 0.73 -19.51 11.11
C ILE A 225 -0.43 -19.58 12.10
N GLU A 226 -0.17 -19.79 13.40
CA GLU A 226 -1.21 -19.83 14.42
C GLU A 226 -2.03 -18.53 14.49
N ASP A 227 -1.39 -17.39 14.29
CA ASP A 227 -2.01 -16.07 14.41
C ASP A 227 -2.79 -15.66 13.17
N LEU A 228 -2.23 -15.86 11.97
CA LEU A 228 -2.68 -15.18 10.74
C LEU A 228 -3.17 -16.11 9.63
N TRP A 229 -2.89 -17.43 9.71
CA TRP A 229 -3.22 -18.34 8.62
C TRP A 229 -4.69 -18.76 8.60
N ASP A 230 -5.35 -18.65 7.43
CA ASP A 230 -6.65 -19.28 7.22
C ASP A 230 -6.47 -20.77 6.90
N ALA A 231 -6.69 -21.60 7.92
CA ALA A 231 -6.55 -23.04 7.79
C ALA A 231 -7.60 -23.68 6.86
N GLU A 232 -8.69 -23.00 6.53
CA GLU A 232 -9.78 -23.51 5.71
C GLU A 232 -9.53 -23.31 4.21
N GLU A 233 -9.24 -22.07 3.77
CA GLU A 233 -9.09 -21.72 2.35
C GLU A 233 -7.65 -21.34 1.96
N GLY A 234 -6.76 -21.18 2.93
CA GLY A 234 -5.42 -20.65 2.69
C GLY A 234 -5.39 -19.12 2.66
N GLY A 235 -4.20 -18.57 2.45
CA GLY A 235 -3.94 -17.14 2.55
C GLY A 235 -3.82 -16.64 3.99
N PHE A 236 -3.19 -15.48 4.15
CA PHE A 236 -2.92 -14.86 5.43
C PHE A 236 -3.88 -13.68 5.66
N PHE A 237 -4.50 -13.65 6.83
CA PHE A 237 -5.25 -12.52 7.32
C PHE A 237 -4.35 -11.32 7.59
N PHE A 238 -4.91 -10.12 7.51
CA PHE A 238 -4.15 -8.88 7.54
C PHE A 238 -3.48 -8.60 8.88
N PHE A 239 -4.20 -8.80 10.01
CA PHE A 239 -3.74 -8.33 11.31
C PHE A 239 -4.28 -9.19 12.44
N PHE A 240 -3.47 -9.36 13.50
CA PHE A 240 -3.86 -10.03 14.73
C PHE A 240 -3.42 -9.22 15.95
N ASP A 241 -4.32 -8.98 16.89
CA ASP A 241 -4.02 -8.33 18.18
C ASP A 241 -3.95 -9.37 19.31
N PRO A 242 -2.74 -9.78 19.74
CA PRO A 242 -2.56 -10.80 20.78
C PRO A 242 -3.03 -10.32 22.16
N ASP A 243 -3.24 -9.01 22.37
CA ASP A 243 -3.73 -8.47 23.65
C ASP A 243 -5.25 -8.56 23.78
N GLN A 244 -5.98 -8.88 22.71
CA GLN A 244 -7.40 -9.11 22.73
C GLN A 244 -7.74 -10.51 23.23
N PRO A 245 -8.58 -10.65 24.28
CA PRO A 245 -8.94 -11.96 24.81
C PRO A 245 -9.89 -12.76 23.90
N ASP A 246 -10.60 -12.10 23.02
CA ASP A 246 -11.51 -12.69 22.05
C ASP A 246 -10.83 -12.75 20.68
N ARG A 247 -10.52 -13.97 20.21
CA ARG A 247 -9.82 -14.18 18.94
C ARG A 247 -10.58 -13.60 17.74
N GLN A 248 -11.90 -13.65 17.71
CA GLN A 248 -12.70 -13.09 16.61
C GLN A 248 -12.55 -11.57 16.53
N ARG A 249 -12.41 -10.89 17.67
CA ARG A 249 -12.17 -9.45 17.72
C ARG A 249 -10.70 -9.07 17.56
N ALA A 250 -9.82 -10.03 17.77
CA ALA A 250 -8.38 -9.83 17.63
C ALA A 250 -7.90 -9.88 16.17
N LEU A 251 -8.69 -10.53 15.29
CA LEU A 251 -8.31 -10.82 13.92
C LEU A 251 -9.00 -9.86 12.95
N GLU A 252 -8.24 -9.16 12.12
CA GLU A 252 -8.75 -8.46 10.94
C GLU A 252 -8.66 -9.41 9.75
N THR A 253 -9.82 -9.85 9.26
CA THR A 253 -9.95 -10.99 8.36
C THR A 253 -9.79 -10.66 6.88
N SER A 254 -9.49 -9.41 6.50
CA SER A 254 -9.10 -9.09 5.13
C SER A 254 -7.81 -9.79 4.72
N LYS A 255 -7.65 -10.06 3.43
CA LYS A 255 -6.46 -10.70 2.87
C LYS A 255 -5.92 -9.86 1.71
N ARG A 256 -4.78 -9.21 1.93
CA ARG A 256 -4.16 -8.30 0.97
C ARG A 256 -3.16 -9.04 0.09
N LEU A 257 -3.06 -8.61 -1.17
CA LEU A 257 -2.14 -9.21 -2.14
C LEU A 257 -0.67 -9.05 -1.71
N ASP A 258 -0.26 -7.82 -1.39
CA ASP A 258 1.12 -7.49 -1.00
C ASP A 258 1.61 -8.28 0.20
N GLN A 259 0.76 -8.43 1.22
CA GLN A 259 1.10 -9.21 2.41
C GLN A 259 1.15 -10.71 2.13
N ASN A 260 0.21 -11.25 1.37
CA ASN A 260 0.22 -12.66 0.99
C ASN A 260 1.42 -12.99 0.10
N ALA A 261 1.85 -12.06 -0.76
CA ALA A 261 3.08 -12.19 -1.54
C ALA A 261 4.32 -12.23 -0.63
N ALA A 262 4.41 -11.34 0.37
CA ALA A 262 5.53 -11.32 1.32
C ALA A 262 5.61 -12.63 2.12
N PHE A 263 4.48 -13.17 2.56
CA PHE A 263 4.45 -14.48 3.23
C PHE A 263 4.73 -15.64 2.28
N LEU A 264 4.27 -15.58 1.04
CA LEU A 264 4.64 -16.59 0.02
C LEU A 264 6.15 -16.65 -0.15
N TRP A 265 6.81 -15.50 -0.25
CA TRP A 265 8.27 -15.43 -0.33
C TRP A 265 8.92 -16.00 0.94
N LEU A 266 8.51 -15.53 2.11
CA LEU A 266 9.04 -15.98 3.40
C LEU A 266 8.96 -17.50 3.57
N PHE A 267 7.78 -18.08 3.37
CA PHE A 267 7.57 -19.52 3.57
C PHE A 267 8.23 -20.38 2.49
N SER A 268 8.42 -19.84 1.27
CA SER A 268 9.23 -20.47 0.23
C SER A 268 10.70 -20.57 0.65
N ASP A 269 11.28 -19.47 1.15
CA ASP A 269 12.65 -19.46 1.69
C ASP A 269 12.77 -20.38 2.93
N ALA A 270 11.76 -20.39 3.80
CA ALA A 270 11.72 -21.25 4.99
C ALA A 270 11.65 -22.74 4.63
N TYR A 271 10.81 -23.11 3.65
CA TYR A 271 10.75 -24.48 3.15
C TYR A 271 12.07 -24.89 2.51
N ALA A 272 12.64 -24.06 1.65
CA ALA A 272 13.95 -24.33 1.04
C ALA A 272 15.06 -24.54 2.08
N ARG A 273 15.01 -23.84 3.21
CA ARG A 273 16.02 -23.91 4.28
C ARG A 273 15.83 -25.10 5.20
N PHE A 274 14.58 -25.36 5.65
CA PHE A 274 14.31 -26.35 6.71
C PHE A 274 13.72 -27.66 6.18
N GLY A 275 13.16 -27.69 4.96
CA GLY A 275 12.50 -28.86 4.40
C GLY A 275 11.24 -29.28 5.15
N THR A 276 10.66 -28.40 5.99
CA THR A 276 9.51 -28.69 6.84
C THR A 276 8.25 -28.84 6.01
N PRO A 277 7.55 -30.03 6.04
CA PRO A 277 6.35 -30.24 5.22
C PRO A 277 5.22 -29.25 5.45
N ALA A 278 5.05 -28.76 6.68
CA ALA A 278 4.04 -27.75 7.01
C ALA A 278 4.29 -26.42 6.26
N TYR A 279 5.55 -25.99 6.09
CA TYR A 279 5.85 -24.78 5.34
C TYR A 279 5.59 -24.97 3.85
N ARG A 280 5.86 -26.17 3.31
CA ARG A 280 5.47 -26.52 1.95
C ARG A 280 3.97 -26.41 1.74
N GLU A 281 3.18 -26.99 2.66
CA GLU A 281 1.72 -26.89 2.62
C GLU A 281 1.22 -25.44 2.64
N VAL A 282 1.83 -24.58 3.48
CA VAL A 282 1.50 -23.15 3.51
C VAL A 282 1.78 -22.50 2.15
N VAL A 283 2.93 -22.79 1.52
CA VAL A 283 3.26 -22.26 0.19
C VAL A 283 2.25 -22.72 -0.85
N GLU A 284 1.98 -24.04 -0.94
CA GLU A 284 1.05 -24.61 -1.93
C GLU A 284 -0.37 -24.02 -1.77
N ARG A 285 -0.88 -23.96 -0.55
CA ARG A 285 -2.23 -23.45 -0.28
C ARG A 285 -2.33 -21.93 -0.39
N ASN A 286 -1.25 -21.17 -0.16
CA ASN A 286 -1.23 -19.73 -0.43
C ASN A 286 -1.26 -19.47 -1.95
N LEU A 287 -0.56 -20.28 -2.74
CA LEU A 287 -0.64 -20.24 -4.21
C LEU A 287 -2.05 -20.54 -4.71
N ASP A 288 -2.71 -21.56 -4.15
CA ASP A 288 -4.10 -21.89 -4.47
C ASP A 288 -5.05 -20.72 -4.11
N TYR A 289 -4.87 -20.11 -2.93
CA TYR A 289 -5.63 -18.94 -2.52
C TYR A 289 -5.45 -17.78 -3.51
N LEU A 290 -4.22 -17.41 -3.85
CA LEU A 290 -3.95 -16.34 -4.81
C LEU A 290 -4.61 -16.62 -6.16
N ARG A 291 -4.50 -17.86 -6.67
CA ARG A 291 -5.07 -18.26 -7.95
C ARG A 291 -6.59 -18.24 -7.98
N ASN A 292 -7.23 -18.63 -6.89
CA ASN A 292 -8.68 -18.78 -6.83
C ASN A 292 -9.41 -17.47 -6.48
N HIS A 293 -8.76 -16.55 -5.75
CA HIS A 293 -9.41 -15.35 -5.22
C HIS A 293 -8.81 -14.04 -5.70
N LEU A 294 -7.50 -13.96 -5.91
CA LEU A 294 -6.80 -12.72 -6.26
C LEU A 294 -6.16 -12.72 -7.65
N TRP A 295 -6.60 -13.60 -8.55
CA TRP A 295 -6.11 -13.71 -9.92
C TRP A 295 -7.21 -13.68 -10.95
N ASP A 296 -7.07 -12.85 -11.97
CA ASP A 296 -7.88 -12.85 -13.17
C ASP A 296 -7.20 -13.71 -14.24
N ALA A 297 -7.76 -14.90 -14.48
CA ALA A 297 -7.20 -15.83 -15.45
C ALA A 297 -7.43 -15.40 -16.91
N GLU A 298 -8.39 -14.53 -17.18
CA GLU A 298 -8.69 -13.99 -18.51
C GLU A 298 -7.75 -12.84 -18.87
N GLU A 299 -7.59 -11.89 -17.95
CA GLU A 299 -6.74 -10.71 -18.12
C GLU A 299 -5.30 -10.91 -17.62
N GLN A 300 -5.00 -12.06 -16.99
CA GLN A 300 -3.67 -12.43 -16.47
C GLN A 300 -3.09 -11.41 -15.49
N ARG A 301 -3.92 -10.87 -14.57
CA ARG A 301 -3.54 -9.84 -13.61
C ARG A 301 -3.99 -10.18 -12.19
N PHE A 302 -3.30 -9.61 -11.20
CA PHE A 302 -3.64 -9.75 -9.80
C PHE A 302 -4.61 -8.67 -9.35
N PHE A 303 -5.47 -9.01 -8.39
CA PHE A 303 -6.36 -8.12 -7.65
C PHE A 303 -5.73 -7.67 -6.33
N GLY A 304 -6.15 -6.50 -5.82
CA GLY A 304 -5.52 -5.87 -4.65
C GLY A 304 -5.76 -6.59 -3.33
N SER A 305 -7.00 -7.00 -3.04
CA SER A 305 -7.34 -7.60 -1.74
C SER A 305 -8.70 -8.30 -1.75
N GLN A 306 -8.90 -9.24 -0.82
CA GLN A 306 -10.21 -9.75 -0.44
C GLN A 306 -10.67 -9.09 0.85
N PHE A 307 -11.94 -8.66 0.90
CA PHE A 307 -12.50 -7.92 2.01
C PHE A 307 -12.66 -8.81 3.25
N SER A 308 -12.67 -8.15 4.39
CA SER A 308 -12.95 -8.81 5.66
C SER A 308 -14.43 -9.22 5.76
N ASP A 309 -14.66 -10.42 6.31
CA ASP A 309 -15.98 -10.91 6.74
C ASP A 309 -15.81 -11.90 7.89
N ASP A 310 -15.91 -11.40 9.13
CA ASP A 310 -15.71 -12.23 10.31
C ASP A 310 -16.71 -13.37 10.42
N ALA A 311 -17.93 -13.18 9.92
CA ALA A 311 -18.96 -14.19 9.98
C ALA A 311 -18.69 -15.35 8.99
N TYR A 312 -18.14 -15.04 7.83
CA TYR A 312 -17.70 -16.00 6.83
C TYR A 312 -16.47 -16.77 7.33
N TYR A 313 -15.43 -16.05 7.76
CA TYR A 313 -14.16 -16.66 8.17
C TYR A 313 -14.22 -17.44 9.49
N ALA A 314 -15.23 -17.20 10.34
CA ALA A 314 -15.48 -18.01 11.52
C ALA A 314 -16.04 -19.41 11.21
N ARG A 315 -16.33 -19.75 9.94
CA ARG A 315 -16.96 -21.01 9.54
C ARG A 315 -15.94 -22.01 9.00
N SER A 316 -16.30 -23.30 9.07
CA SER A 316 -15.55 -24.36 8.41
C SER A 316 -15.66 -24.27 6.88
N LEU A 317 -14.71 -24.88 6.16
CA LEU A 317 -14.74 -24.94 4.69
C LEU A 317 -16.06 -25.49 4.14
N GLU A 318 -16.63 -26.53 4.79
CA GLU A 318 -17.91 -27.13 4.41
C GLU A 318 -19.05 -26.10 4.49
N ASP A 319 -19.10 -25.32 5.57
CA ASP A 319 -20.13 -24.30 5.77
C ASP A 319 -19.94 -23.09 4.84
N ARG A 320 -18.70 -22.79 4.42
CA ARG A 320 -18.41 -21.70 3.48
C ARG A 320 -18.87 -21.99 2.05
N GLN A 321 -18.93 -23.27 1.64
CA GLN A 321 -19.32 -23.66 0.28
C GLN A 321 -20.72 -23.20 -0.14
N ASP A 322 -21.61 -23.01 0.83
CA ASP A 322 -22.99 -22.56 0.61
C ASP A 322 -23.14 -21.02 0.75
N LEU A 323 -22.06 -20.30 1.01
CA LEU A 323 -22.04 -18.85 1.18
C LEU A 323 -21.38 -18.16 -0.01
N GLU A 324 -21.76 -16.91 -0.23
CA GLU A 324 -21.02 -16.03 -1.14
C GLU A 324 -19.70 -15.63 -0.46
N PRO A 325 -18.55 -15.80 -1.12
CA PRO A 325 -17.26 -15.41 -0.55
C PRO A 325 -17.17 -13.88 -0.41
N PRO A 326 -16.34 -13.37 0.52
CA PRO A 326 -16.15 -11.93 0.69
C PRO A 326 -15.74 -11.28 -0.62
N PRO A 327 -16.22 -10.04 -0.91
CA PRO A 327 -15.87 -9.31 -2.12
C PRO A 327 -14.36 -9.13 -2.29
N VAL A 328 -13.95 -8.87 -3.53
CA VAL A 328 -12.56 -8.63 -3.90
C VAL A 328 -12.45 -7.22 -4.51
N ASP A 329 -11.48 -6.43 -4.03
CA ASP A 329 -11.03 -5.25 -4.75
C ASP A 329 -10.27 -5.69 -6.00
N ARG A 330 -10.89 -5.47 -7.16
CA ARG A 330 -10.35 -5.87 -8.47
C ARG A 330 -9.38 -4.86 -9.07
N THR A 331 -9.01 -3.82 -8.33
CA THR A 331 -7.93 -2.92 -8.74
C THR A 331 -6.61 -3.71 -8.78
N SER A 332 -5.86 -3.57 -9.86
CA SER A 332 -4.51 -4.12 -9.98
C SER A 332 -3.48 -3.04 -9.66
N PHE A 333 -2.56 -3.34 -8.75
CA PHE A 333 -1.49 -2.42 -8.32
C PHE A 333 -0.13 -2.93 -8.81
N ALA A 334 0.68 -2.05 -9.41
CA ALA A 334 1.97 -2.42 -9.99
C ALA A 334 2.97 -2.95 -8.94
N ASP A 335 3.05 -2.30 -7.79
CA ASP A 335 3.93 -2.70 -6.69
C ASP A 335 3.53 -4.04 -6.07
N ALA A 336 2.25 -4.23 -5.72
CA ALA A 336 1.75 -5.48 -5.15
C ALA A 336 1.85 -6.64 -6.17
N SER A 337 1.55 -6.38 -7.45
CA SER A 337 1.71 -7.36 -8.53
C SER A 337 3.18 -7.73 -8.72
N GLY A 338 4.09 -6.74 -8.77
CA GLY A 338 5.53 -6.97 -8.87
C GLY A 338 6.05 -7.80 -7.69
N GLN A 339 5.63 -7.49 -6.46
CA GLN A 339 5.97 -8.26 -5.27
C GLN A 339 5.46 -9.71 -5.35
N THR A 340 4.23 -9.92 -5.85
CA THR A 340 3.64 -11.26 -6.03
C THR A 340 4.40 -12.06 -7.08
N ILE A 341 4.74 -11.45 -8.21
CA ILE A 341 5.53 -12.11 -9.26
C ILE A 341 6.90 -12.52 -8.73
N ALA A 342 7.57 -11.65 -7.97
CA ALA A 342 8.83 -11.97 -7.30
C ALA A 342 8.68 -13.17 -6.35
N ALA A 343 7.59 -13.22 -5.57
CA ALA A 343 7.30 -14.34 -4.67
C ALA A 343 7.00 -15.64 -5.43
N LEU A 344 6.33 -15.58 -6.59
CA LEU A 344 6.13 -16.76 -7.46
C LEU A 344 7.44 -17.36 -7.93
N VAL A 345 8.44 -16.53 -8.26
CA VAL A 345 9.78 -17.02 -8.65
C VAL A 345 10.47 -17.75 -7.49
N HIS A 346 10.35 -17.22 -6.25
CA HIS A 346 10.85 -17.90 -5.05
C HIS A 346 10.13 -19.22 -4.81
N ALA A 347 8.81 -19.26 -4.96
CA ALA A 347 8.02 -20.48 -4.81
C ALA A 347 8.37 -21.52 -5.90
N ALA A 348 8.58 -21.08 -7.14
CA ALA A 348 9.00 -21.96 -8.24
C ALA A 348 10.31 -22.68 -7.91
N ALA A 349 11.28 -21.96 -7.36
CA ALA A 349 12.56 -22.54 -6.96
C ALA A 349 12.41 -23.49 -5.75
N ALA A 350 11.62 -23.10 -4.73
CA ALA A 350 11.44 -23.88 -3.51
C ALA A 350 10.66 -25.19 -3.74
N LEU A 351 9.64 -25.15 -4.62
CA LEU A 351 8.81 -26.31 -4.94
C LEU A 351 9.34 -27.13 -6.14
N GLU A 352 10.37 -26.65 -6.84
CA GLU A 352 10.86 -27.22 -8.11
C GLU A 352 9.73 -27.26 -9.17
N ASP A 353 8.84 -26.25 -9.18
CA ASP A 353 7.68 -26.17 -10.07
C ASP A 353 7.86 -25.06 -11.13
N PRO A 354 8.27 -25.42 -12.38
CA PRO A 354 8.45 -24.43 -13.44
C PRO A 354 7.14 -23.78 -13.93
N ALA A 355 5.97 -24.38 -13.67
CA ALA A 355 4.69 -23.78 -14.07
C ALA A 355 4.41 -22.46 -13.36
N LEU A 356 5.04 -22.22 -12.20
CA LEU A 356 4.96 -20.93 -11.50
C LEU A 356 5.75 -19.84 -12.23
N LEU A 357 6.79 -20.20 -12.99
CA LEU A 357 7.50 -19.24 -13.86
C LEU A 357 6.65 -18.86 -15.09
N ASP A 358 5.87 -19.81 -15.64
CA ASP A 358 4.92 -19.51 -16.71
C ASP A 358 3.84 -18.51 -16.22
N TRP A 359 3.34 -18.71 -14.99
CA TRP A 359 2.39 -17.78 -14.37
C TRP A 359 3.02 -16.40 -14.12
N ALA A 360 4.23 -16.35 -13.56
CA ALA A 360 4.99 -15.12 -13.36
C ALA A 360 5.21 -14.35 -14.67
N GLY A 361 5.58 -15.05 -15.74
CA GLY A 361 5.79 -14.46 -17.08
C GLY A 361 4.51 -13.87 -17.66
N ALA A 362 3.39 -14.60 -17.57
CA ALA A 362 2.09 -14.11 -18.05
C ALA A 362 1.65 -12.84 -17.29
N ALA A 363 1.86 -12.80 -15.97
CA ALA A 363 1.57 -11.64 -15.16
C ALA A 363 2.46 -10.43 -15.50
N LEU A 364 3.76 -10.65 -15.78
CA LEU A 364 4.68 -9.58 -16.23
C LEU A 364 4.24 -9.00 -17.58
N GLU A 365 3.89 -9.85 -18.54
CA GLU A 365 3.42 -9.41 -19.86
C GLU A 365 2.12 -8.60 -19.77
N ALA A 366 1.18 -9.04 -18.92
CA ALA A 366 -0.07 -8.31 -18.69
C ALA A 366 0.18 -6.96 -18.00
N MET A 367 1.05 -6.92 -17.00
CA MET A 367 1.43 -5.69 -16.31
C MET A 367 2.10 -4.69 -17.27
N GLU A 368 2.99 -5.14 -18.15
CA GLU A 368 3.61 -4.31 -19.18
C GLU A 368 2.57 -3.73 -20.14
N LYS A 369 1.62 -4.56 -20.59
CA LYS A 369 0.54 -4.15 -21.49
C LYS A 369 -0.40 -3.12 -20.84
N ASP A 370 -0.80 -3.35 -19.60
CA ASP A 370 -1.93 -2.66 -18.98
C ASP A 370 -1.51 -1.44 -18.14
N LEU A 371 -0.30 -1.47 -17.54
CA LEU A 371 0.24 -0.41 -16.68
C LEU A 371 1.49 0.28 -17.25
N GLY A 372 2.13 -0.30 -18.27
CA GLY A 372 3.36 0.24 -18.87
C GLY A 372 3.12 1.56 -19.61
N THR A 373 4.05 2.52 -19.44
CA THR A 373 4.01 3.86 -20.08
C THR A 373 5.13 4.08 -21.10
N GLY A 374 6.02 3.09 -21.28
CA GLY A 374 7.24 3.26 -22.07
C GLY A 374 8.44 3.77 -21.27
N ASP A 375 8.21 4.56 -20.20
CA ASP A 375 9.28 4.99 -19.27
C ASP A 375 9.22 4.18 -17.96
N GLY A 376 8.07 3.65 -17.56
CA GLY A 376 7.86 2.88 -16.33
C GLY A 376 6.44 2.40 -16.22
N TYR A 377 5.92 2.30 -15.00
CA TYR A 377 4.56 1.84 -14.75
C TYR A 377 3.72 2.89 -14.02
N LEU A 378 2.44 2.97 -14.40
CA LEU A 378 1.41 3.58 -13.57
C LEU A 378 1.14 2.68 -12.34
N HIS A 379 0.71 3.28 -11.23
CA HIS A 379 0.56 2.55 -9.98
C HIS A 379 -0.66 1.63 -9.96
N ALA A 380 -1.81 2.10 -10.47
CA ALA A 380 -3.09 1.41 -10.31
C ALA A 380 -3.87 1.28 -11.61
N LEU A 381 -4.54 0.15 -11.78
CA LEU A 381 -5.54 -0.10 -12.84
C LEU A 381 -6.86 -0.47 -12.18
N PRO A 382 -7.81 0.47 -12.08
CA PRO A 382 -9.17 0.18 -11.63
C PRO A 382 -9.90 -0.80 -12.54
N PRO A 383 -10.89 -1.57 -12.05
CA PRO A 383 -11.64 -2.53 -12.87
C PRO A 383 -12.40 -1.86 -14.03
N ASP A 384 -12.91 -0.66 -13.83
CA ASP A 384 -13.78 0.07 -14.78
C ASP A 384 -13.16 1.40 -15.26
N GLY A 385 -11.83 1.55 -15.21
CA GLY A 385 -11.15 2.80 -15.56
C GLY A 385 -9.84 2.62 -16.31
N PRO A 386 -9.25 3.73 -16.80
CA PRO A 386 -7.89 3.70 -17.32
C PRO A 386 -6.88 3.54 -16.18
N PRO A 387 -5.64 3.08 -16.48
CA PRO A 387 -4.57 3.09 -15.50
C PRO A 387 -4.27 4.51 -15.03
N GLU A 388 -3.89 4.64 -13.76
CA GLU A 388 -3.75 5.94 -13.08
C GLU A 388 -2.57 5.99 -12.11
N LEU A 389 -2.29 7.18 -11.58
CA LEU A 389 -1.27 7.46 -10.56
C LEU A 389 0.15 7.25 -11.06
N GLU A 390 0.60 8.19 -11.89
CA GLU A 390 1.98 8.30 -12.35
C GLU A 390 2.94 8.77 -11.24
N GLY A 391 4.22 8.44 -11.39
CA GLY A 391 5.28 8.98 -10.56
C GLY A 391 5.41 8.36 -9.17
N TYR A 392 5.08 7.08 -9.02
CA TYR A 392 5.29 6.29 -7.80
C TYR A 392 6.58 5.47 -7.89
N LEU A 393 7.48 5.64 -6.90
CA LEU A 393 8.71 4.86 -6.82
C LEU A 393 8.47 3.36 -6.57
N PRO A 394 7.58 2.93 -5.66
CA PRO A 394 7.30 1.50 -5.45
C PRO A 394 6.78 0.80 -6.70
N ALA A 395 5.99 1.53 -7.53
CA ALA A 395 5.51 1.01 -8.80
C ALA A 395 6.61 0.80 -9.87
N GLN A 396 7.83 1.25 -9.62
CA GLN A 396 9.00 0.98 -10.45
C GLN A 396 9.92 -0.07 -9.82
N VAL A 397 10.10 0.02 -8.51
CA VAL A 397 11.04 -0.83 -7.75
C VAL A 397 10.57 -2.28 -7.71
N TRP A 398 9.32 -2.55 -7.32
CA TRP A 398 8.82 -3.91 -7.22
C TRP A 398 8.70 -4.64 -8.56
N PRO A 399 8.20 -4.02 -9.64
CA PRO A 399 8.31 -4.59 -10.98
C PRO A 399 9.75 -4.82 -11.44
N GLY A 400 10.69 -3.92 -11.10
CA GLY A 400 12.11 -4.11 -11.37
C GLY A 400 12.69 -5.34 -10.68
N ILE A 401 12.34 -5.57 -9.41
CA ILE A 401 12.67 -6.79 -8.66
C ILE A 401 12.07 -8.02 -9.35
N ALA A 402 10.81 -7.94 -9.76
CA ALA A 402 10.12 -9.04 -10.43
C ALA A 402 10.79 -9.43 -11.75
N TRP A 403 11.10 -8.46 -12.60
CA TRP A 403 11.84 -8.67 -13.84
C TRP A 403 13.22 -9.27 -13.57
N HIS A 404 13.99 -8.74 -12.63
CA HIS A 404 15.30 -9.25 -12.26
C HIS A 404 15.27 -10.73 -11.88
N LEU A 405 14.37 -11.10 -11.00
CA LEU A 405 14.23 -12.48 -10.52
C LEU A 405 13.75 -13.42 -11.63
N TYR A 406 12.76 -12.99 -12.41
CA TYR A 406 12.23 -13.77 -13.53
C TYR A 406 13.29 -14.04 -14.60
N LEU A 407 14.02 -13.01 -15.04
CA LEU A 407 15.11 -13.15 -16.02
C LEU A 407 16.23 -14.06 -15.49
N SER A 408 16.57 -13.92 -14.22
CA SER A 408 17.58 -14.76 -13.57
C SER A 408 17.15 -16.23 -13.50
N ALA A 409 15.88 -16.51 -13.21
CA ALA A 409 15.34 -17.87 -13.08
C ALA A 409 15.15 -18.56 -14.44
N THR A 410 14.73 -17.81 -15.46
CA THR A 410 14.47 -18.35 -16.81
C THR A 410 15.69 -18.37 -17.71
N GLY A 411 16.72 -17.57 -17.41
CA GLY A 411 17.87 -17.35 -18.29
C GLY A 411 17.52 -16.53 -19.54
N ALA A 412 16.41 -15.83 -19.55
CA ALA A 412 16.03 -14.93 -20.63
C ALA A 412 17.05 -13.77 -20.74
N THR A 413 17.34 -13.39 -21.98
CA THR A 413 18.42 -12.44 -22.28
C THR A 413 17.95 -11.02 -22.57
N ASP A 414 16.66 -10.84 -22.77
CA ASP A 414 16.07 -9.51 -22.97
C ASP A 414 15.89 -8.81 -21.63
N ARG A 415 16.81 -7.92 -21.33
CA ARG A 415 16.84 -7.13 -20.09
C ARG A 415 16.27 -5.71 -20.25
N GLU A 416 15.71 -5.42 -21.42
CA GLU A 416 15.19 -4.07 -21.68
C GLU A 416 14.21 -3.59 -20.60
N PRO A 417 13.19 -4.38 -20.17
CA PRO A 417 12.26 -3.91 -19.14
C PRO A 417 12.93 -3.61 -17.79
N GLU A 418 13.89 -4.45 -17.36
CA GLU A 418 14.65 -4.23 -16.12
C GLU A 418 15.49 -2.95 -16.18
N LEU A 419 16.24 -2.74 -17.27
CA LEU A 419 17.12 -1.60 -17.44
C LEU A 419 16.34 -0.28 -17.58
N ARG A 420 15.23 -0.28 -18.29
CA ARG A 420 14.31 0.85 -18.40
C ARG A 420 13.79 1.30 -17.04
N LEU A 421 13.36 0.34 -16.19
CA LEU A 421 12.90 0.65 -14.84
C LEU A 421 14.03 1.21 -13.97
N LEU A 422 15.24 0.71 -14.13
CA LEU A 422 16.40 1.24 -13.43
C LEU A 422 16.68 2.70 -13.83
N GLU A 423 16.61 3.01 -15.13
CA GLU A 423 16.73 4.40 -15.63
C GLU A 423 15.57 5.28 -15.11
N THR A 424 14.36 4.73 -15.01
CA THR A 424 13.21 5.45 -14.46
C THR A 424 13.41 5.78 -12.98
N VAL A 425 13.92 4.83 -12.19
CA VAL A 425 14.22 5.04 -10.75
C VAL A 425 15.20 6.20 -10.56
N ALA A 426 16.19 6.37 -11.44
CA ALA A 426 17.12 7.48 -11.34
C ALA A 426 16.44 8.87 -11.37
N ASN A 427 15.29 8.99 -12.04
CA ASN A 427 14.54 10.26 -12.09
C ASN A 427 13.87 10.63 -10.75
N PHE A 428 13.79 9.71 -9.79
CA PHE A 428 13.25 9.97 -8.46
C PHE A 428 14.30 10.58 -7.51
N GLU A 429 15.56 10.69 -7.92
CA GLU A 429 16.58 11.34 -7.10
C GLU A 429 16.17 12.77 -6.75
N ASP A 430 16.29 13.12 -5.47
CA ASP A 430 16.04 14.44 -4.93
C ASP A 430 17.30 14.97 -4.24
N ALA A 431 17.87 16.04 -4.79
CA ALA A 431 19.11 16.60 -4.29
C ALA A 431 18.97 17.30 -2.92
N ASP A 432 17.76 17.77 -2.58
CA ASP A 432 17.51 18.42 -1.28
C ASP A 432 17.32 17.40 -0.17
N LEU A 433 16.78 16.23 -0.49
CA LEU A 433 16.65 15.09 0.43
C LEU A 433 17.90 14.20 0.47
N ASP A 434 18.77 14.32 -0.52
CA ASP A 434 19.90 13.40 -0.77
C ASP A 434 19.47 11.92 -0.80
N ALA A 435 18.33 11.67 -1.45
CA ALA A 435 17.66 10.36 -1.49
C ALA A 435 16.75 10.23 -2.73
N TYR A 436 16.09 9.07 -2.86
CA TYR A 436 15.08 8.84 -3.89
C TYR A 436 13.70 9.07 -3.29
N ARG A 437 13.00 10.12 -3.76
CA ARG A 437 11.66 10.49 -3.26
C ARG A 437 10.63 9.42 -3.55
N GLU A 438 9.64 9.28 -2.70
CA GLU A 438 8.57 8.30 -2.85
C GLU A 438 7.68 8.57 -4.06
N ARG A 439 7.47 9.85 -4.38
CA ARG A 439 6.61 10.27 -5.49
C ARG A 439 7.12 11.52 -6.18
N MET A 440 7.00 11.53 -7.51
CA MET A 440 7.19 12.70 -8.35
C MET A 440 5.89 13.50 -8.43
N ASP A 441 5.66 14.38 -7.46
CA ASP A 441 4.54 15.29 -7.42
C ASP A 441 5.06 16.72 -7.18
N PRO A 442 4.94 17.63 -8.16
CA PRO A 442 5.51 18.97 -8.04
C PRO A 442 4.76 19.87 -7.05
N GLU A 443 3.57 19.47 -6.62
CA GLU A 443 2.73 20.25 -5.70
C GLU A 443 2.83 19.77 -4.25
N LEU A 444 3.54 18.66 -4.00
CA LEU A 444 3.85 18.15 -2.66
C LEU A 444 5.33 18.29 -2.36
N ASP A 445 5.65 18.67 -1.12
CA ASP A 445 7.03 18.60 -0.64
C ASP A 445 7.51 17.14 -0.73
N PRO A 446 8.71 16.89 -1.25
CA PRO A 446 9.22 15.54 -1.42
C PRO A 446 9.48 14.87 -0.07
N TRP A 447 9.32 13.56 -0.01
CA TRP A 447 9.62 12.73 1.16
C TRP A 447 10.14 11.36 0.75
N VAL A 448 10.70 10.64 1.70
CA VAL A 448 11.28 9.30 1.53
C VAL A 448 10.49 8.29 2.33
N GLU A 449 10.20 7.15 1.74
CA GLU A 449 9.59 5.99 2.40
C GLU A 449 10.65 4.91 2.62
N THR A 450 10.95 4.61 3.87
CA THR A 450 12.01 3.65 4.23
C THR A 450 11.79 2.26 3.62
N ARG A 451 10.54 1.78 3.58
CA ARG A 451 10.18 0.49 2.96
C ARG A 451 10.56 0.44 1.47
N THR A 452 10.30 1.51 0.74
CA THR A 452 10.64 1.59 -0.68
C THR A 452 12.15 1.65 -0.87
N GLN A 453 12.88 2.42 -0.03
CA GLN A 453 14.34 2.44 -0.05
C GLN A 453 14.93 1.05 0.27
N ALA A 454 14.32 0.32 1.19
CA ALA A 454 14.75 -1.05 1.54
C ALA A 454 14.59 -2.03 0.35
N ALA A 455 13.47 -1.95 -0.35
CA ALA A 455 13.24 -2.74 -1.57
C ALA A 455 14.23 -2.34 -2.68
N LEU A 456 14.46 -1.04 -2.86
CA LEU A 456 15.43 -0.52 -3.82
C LEU A 456 16.86 -0.98 -3.49
N ALA A 457 17.30 -0.87 -2.24
CA ALA A 457 18.61 -1.38 -1.79
C ALA A 457 18.76 -2.87 -2.07
N TRP A 458 17.69 -3.64 -1.81
CA TRP A 458 17.68 -5.08 -2.09
C TRP A 458 17.87 -5.37 -3.59
N TRP A 459 17.22 -4.64 -4.46
CA TRP A 459 17.33 -4.78 -5.91
C TRP A 459 18.72 -4.39 -6.41
N LEU A 460 19.17 -3.15 -6.09
CA LEU A 460 20.48 -2.63 -6.51
C LEU A 460 21.64 -3.55 -6.08
N GLY A 461 21.54 -4.17 -4.90
CA GLY A 461 22.56 -5.11 -4.40
C GLY A 461 22.68 -6.40 -5.23
N ARG A 462 21.80 -6.65 -6.21
CA ARG A 462 21.77 -7.83 -7.08
C ARG A 462 22.09 -7.54 -8.53
N LEU A 463 22.05 -6.28 -8.92
CA LEU A 463 22.36 -5.83 -10.26
C LEU A 463 23.88 -5.78 -10.49
N ASP A 464 24.28 -5.78 -11.77
CA ASP A 464 25.66 -5.45 -12.13
C ASP A 464 25.93 -3.97 -11.74
N PRO A 465 26.98 -3.69 -10.95
CA PRO A 465 27.33 -2.32 -10.60
C PRO A 465 27.53 -1.39 -11.80
N ALA A 466 27.89 -1.96 -12.98
CA ALA A 466 28.03 -1.19 -14.20
C ALA A 466 26.67 -0.68 -14.71
N ASP A 467 25.61 -1.49 -14.62
CA ASP A 467 24.26 -1.08 -15.00
C ASP A 467 23.72 0.02 -14.06
N VAL A 468 23.91 -0.15 -12.75
CA VAL A 468 23.51 0.84 -11.73
C VAL A 468 24.20 2.19 -11.97
N THR A 469 25.52 2.15 -12.24
CA THR A 469 26.30 3.35 -12.56
C THR A 469 25.85 3.99 -13.88
N ALA A 470 25.56 3.17 -14.92
CA ALA A 470 25.09 3.65 -16.20
C ALA A 470 23.71 4.33 -16.10
N ALA A 471 22.83 3.85 -15.23
CA ALA A 471 21.55 4.48 -14.93
C ALA A 471 21.70 5.77 -14.10
N GLY A 472 22.86 6.05 -13.51
CA GLY A 472 23.12 7.24 -12.71
C GLY A 472 22.63 7.14 -11.27
N ILE A 473 22.38 5.92 -10.76
CA ILE A 473 21.92 5.70 -9.39
C ILE A 473 23.12 5.61 -8.44
N ASP A 474 23.01 6.29 -7.30
CA ASP A 474 23.94 6.21 -6.19
C ASP A 474 23.39 5.29 -5.08
N PRO A 475 23.90 4.05 -4.94
CA PRO A 475 23.43 3.15 -3.90
C PRO A 475 23.71 3.62 -2.47
N GLU A 476 24.72 4.48 -2.25
CA GLU A 476 25.04 4.98 -0.90
C GLU A 476 23.89 5.85 -0.38
N LYS A 477 23.30 6.71 -1.22
CA LYS A 477 22.13 7.52 -0.86
C LYS A 477 20.93 6.64 -0.43
N VAL A 478 20.75 5.51 -1.08
CA VAL A 478 19.68 4.55 -0.71
C VAL A 478 19.97 3.90 0.64
N HIS A 479 21.24 3.50 0.87
CA HIS A 479 21.65 2.84 2.11
C HIS A 479 21.55 3.77 3.32
N GLU A 480 21.83 5.07 3.17
CA GLU A 480 21.71 6.07 4.23
C GLU A 480 20.26 6.29 4.70
N GLN A 481 19.28 5.89 3.88
CA GLN A 481 17.86 5.92 4.25
C GLN A 481 17.39 4.68 5.02
N LEU A 482 18.23 3.64 5.16
CA LEU A 482 17.90 2.43 5.90
C LEU A 482 18.09 2.65 7.39
N ARG A 483 17.09 3.25 8.02
CA ARG A 483 17.07 3.55 9.44
C ARG A 483 15.70 3.32 10.06
N ILE A 484 15.68 2.95 11.33
CA ILE A 484 14.47 2.79 12.12
C ILE A 484 14.47 3.86 13.20
N ALA A 485 13.55 4.79 13.13
CA ALA A 485 13.29 5.72 14.22
C ALA A 485 12.35 5.07 15.26
N PRO A 486 12.35 5.55 16.51
CA PRO A 486 11.41 5.08 17.51
C PRO A 486 9.95 5.17 17.06
N GLY A 487 9.28 4.03 17.12
CA GLY A 487 7.90 3.87 16.69
C GLY A 487 7.73 3.50 15.22
N ASP A 488 8.78 3.39 14.42
CA ASP A 488 8.73 2.83 13.07
C ASP A 488 8.59 1.31 13.12
N ASP A 489 8.21 0.71 12.00
CA ASP A 489 8.11 -0.74 11.88
C ASP A 489 9.46 -1.31 11.42
N PRO A 490 10.09 -2.20 12.21
CA PRO A 490 11.33 -2.86 11.79
C PRO A 490 11.20 -3.61 10.47
N ASP A 491 10.00 -4.06 10.12
CA ASP A 491 9.74 -4.76 8.85
C ASP A 491 10.00 -3.86 7.64
N ASP A 492 9.87 -2.53 7.80
CA ASP A 492 10.09 -1.58 6.71
C ASP A 492 11.56 -1.49 6.25
N VAL A 493 12.54 -1.81 7.10
CA VAL A 493 13.98 -1.82 6.71
C VAL A 493 14.56 -3.21 6.51
N ALA A 494 13.89 -4.25 6.99
CA ALA A 494 14.47 -5.60 7.09
C ALA A 494 14.93 -6.14 5.74
N LEU A 495 14.21 -5.87 4.66
CA LEU A 495 14.58 -6.29 3.32
C LEU A 495 15.89 -5.59 2.87
N GLY A 496 16.07 -4.32 3.19
CA GLY A 496 17.28 -3.56 2.89
C GLY A 496 18.47 -4.05 3.70
N PHE A 497 18.31 -4.24 5.00
CA PHE A 497 19.37 -4.81 5.86
C PHE A 497 19.74 -6.23 5.42
N ARG A 498 18.80 -7.03 4.92
CA ARG A 498 19.09 -8.32 4.29
C ARG A 498 20.00 -8.19 3.05
N ALA A 499 19.99 -7.06 2.36
CA ALA A 499 20.88 -6.81 1.23
C ALA A 499 22.29 -6.42 1.66
N LEU A 500 22.42 -5.71 2.80
CA LEU A 500 23.69 -5.28 3.37
C LEU A 500 24.38 -6.37 4.19
N ASP A 501 23.64 -7.35 4.68
CA ASP A 501 24.10 -8.49 5.46
C ASP A 501 24.70 -9.58 4.55
N ARG A 502 25.98 -9.41 4.14
CA ARG A 502 26.71 -10.28 3.20
C ARG A 502 27.71 -11.20 3.91
#